data_714b2ed3db376d4eb737d4e63ccf0d1f
#
_entry.id   714b2ed3db376d4eb737d4e63ccf0d1f
#
_cell.length_a   1.000
_cell.length_b   1.000
_cell.length_c   1.000
_cell.angle_alpha   90.00
_cell.angle_beta   90.00
_cell.angle_gamma   90.00
#
_symmetry.space_group_name_H-M   'P 1'
#
loop_
_entity.id
_entity.type
_entity.pdbx_description
1 polymer ?
#
loop_
_entity_poly.entity_id
_entity_poly.type
_entity_poly.pdbx_seq_one_letter_code
_entity_poly.pdbx_strand_id
1 'polypeptide(L)'
;MLSLSHFNQQTIKGDIFGALTSTIVALPFALAFGVTSGAGASAGIYCAIITGLFASIFGGTNQQISGPNTGLTIAMVAILTSFVSQTPEHGVALAFTVVSLAGVFQMLFGFFKLGKYFTLISYPVISGFTSGIGVL
;
A
#
# COMPACT_ATOMS: atom_id res chain seq x y z
N MET A 1 5.92 9.52 -17.76
CA MET A 1 6.69 9.31 -19.00
C MET A 1 8.03 8.68 -18.59
N LEU A 2 8.22 7.43 -18.90
CA LEU A 2 9.49 6.72 -18.67
C LEU A 2 10.54 7.33 -19.61
N SER A 3 11.41 8.16 -19.04
CA SER A 3 12.59 8.65 -19.80
C SER A 3 13.63 7.53 -19.83
N LEU A 4 13.69 6.81 -20.93
CA LEU A 4 14.64 5.72 -21.18
C LEU A 4 16.08 6.22 -21.36
N SER A 5 16.35 7.52 -21.20
CA SER A 5 17.66 8.13 -21.51
C SER A 5 18.73 7.98 -20.41
N HIS A 6 18.43 7.33 -19.28
CA HIS A 6 19.37 7.15 -18.17
C HIS A 6 19.79 5.69 -17.90
N PHE A 7 19.71 4.81 -18.89
CA PHE A 7 20.26 3.45 -18.75
C PHE A 7 21.79 3.47 -18.84
N ASN A 8 22.43 3.88 -17.75
CA ASN A 8 23.89 3.73 -17.60
C ASN A 8 24.16 2.50 -16.72
N GLN A 9 25.18 1.69 -17.04
CA GLN A 9 25.53 0.50 -16.26
C GLN A 9 25.76 0.77 -14.77
N GLN A 10 26.23 1.97 -14.41
CA GLN A 10 26.43 2.37 -13.03
C GLN A 10 25.10 2.61 -12.29
N THR A 11 24.12 3.18 -12.97
CA THR A 11 22.78 3.42 -12.44
C THR A 11 22.04 2.10 -12.19
N ILE A 12 22.12 1.16 -13.14
CA ILE A 12 21.50 -0.17 -13.03
C ILE A 12 22.03 -0.95 -11.83
N LYS A 13 23.35 -0.92 -11.58
CA LYS A 13 23.92 -1.56 -10.39
C LYS A 13 23.40 -0.96 -9.10
N GLY A 14 23.33 0.37 -9.03
CA GLY A 14 22.76 1.08 -7.88
C GLY A 14 21.29 0.71 -7.65
N ASP A 15 20.50 0.66 -8.71
CA ASP A 15 19.07 0.32 -8.66
C ASP A 15 18.84 -1.13 -8.21
N ILE A 16 19.68 -2.09 -8.68
CA ILE A 16 19.61 -3.48 -8.24
C ILE A 16 19.93 -3.61 -6.75
N PHE A 17 21.01 -2.97 -6.27
CA PHE A 17 21.36 -2.98 -4.85
C PHE A 17 20.29 -2.28 -4.00
N GLY A 18 19.75 -1.16 -4.46
CA GLY A 18 18.66 -0.46 -3.81
C GLY A 18 17.40 -1.33 -3.72
N ALA A 19 17.02 -1.97 -4.82
CA ALA A 19 15.87 -2.88 -4.87
C ALA A 19 16.05 -4.08 -3.92
N LEU A 20 17.25 -4.69 -3.90
CA LEU A 20 17.54 -5.82 -3.01
C LEU A 20 17.45 -5.42 -1.55
N THR A 21 18.07 -4.30 -1.16
CA THR A 21 18.02 -3.78 0.21
C THR A 21 16.59 -3.47 0.63
N SER A 22 15.83 -2.81 -0.24
CA SER A 22 14.44 -2.47 0.01
C SER A 22 13.56 -3.70 0.18
N THR A 23 13.79 -4.74 -0.64
CA THR A 23 13.05 -6.00 -0.56
C THR A 23 13.31 -6.71 0.77
N ILE A 24 14.56 -6.74 1.25
CA ILE A 24 14.90 -7.34 2.55
C ILE A 24 14.13 -6.68 3.69
N VAL A 25 13.94 -5.38 3.63
CA VAL A 25 13.16 -4.64 4.65
C VAL A 25 11.65 -4.82 4.43
N ALA A 26 11.19 -4.79 3.19
CA ALA A 26 9.76 -4.84 2.85
C ALA A 26 9.13 -6.21 3.11
N LEU A 27 9.87 -7.32 2.95
CA LEU A 27 9.34 -8.67 3.13
C LEU A 27 8.81 -8.94 4.55
N PRO A 28 9.54 -8.67 5.64
CA PRO A 28 9.01 -8.83 7.00
C PRO A 28 7.75 -7.98 7.25
N PHE A 29 7.71 -6.75 6.76
CA PHE A 29 6.53 -5.90 6.88
C PHE A 29 5.34 -6.46 6.10
N ALA A 30 5.56 -6.94 4.88
CA ALA A 30 4.51 -7.55 4.07
C ALA A 30 3.90 -8.78 4.76
N LEU A 31 4.73 -9.65 5.32
CA LEU A 31 4.30 -10.81 6.09
C LEU A 31 3.51 -10.40 7.34
N ALA A 32 4.05 -9.46 8.13
CA ALA A 32 3.42 -8.98 9.34
C ALA A 32 2.04 -8.37 9.05
N PHE A 33 1.93 -7.48 8.06
CA PHE A 33 0.66 -6.86 7.69
C PHE A 33 -0.32 -7.83 7.05
N GLY A 34 0.16 -8.84 6.32
CA GLY A 34 -0.68 -9.91 5.80
C GLY A 34 -1.35 -10.72 6.92
N VAL A 35 -0.57 -11.09 7.94
CA VAL A 35 -1.08 -11.82 9.10
C VAL A 35 -2.00 -10.94 9.94
N THR A 36 -1.58 -9.72 10.28
CA THR A 36 -2.38 -8.82 11.12
C THR A 36 -3.68 -8.37 10.45
N SER A 37 -3.73 -8.27 9.14
CA SER A 37 -4.97 -7.95 8.42
C SER A 37 -6.01 -9.08 8.45
N GLY A 38 -5.64 -10.30 8.87
CA GLY A 38 -6.48 -11.47 8.80
C GLY A 38 -6.56 -12.12 7.41
N ALA A 39 -5.92 -11.55 6.39
CA ALA A 39 -5.90 -12.09 5.03
C ALA A 39 -4.85 -13.19 4.81
N GLY A 40 -3.89 -13.32 5.75
CA GLY A 40 -2.81 -14.29 5.72
C GLY A 40 -1.50 -13.76 5.15
N ALA A 41 -0.39 -14.42 5.56
CA ALA A 41 0.97 -13.99 5.19
C ALA A 41 1.20 -13.95 3.66
N SER A 42 0.66 -14.93 2.94
CA SER A 42 0.75 -14.99 1.47
C SER A 42 0.07 -13.78 0.80
N ALA A 43 -1.10 -13.37 1.29
CA ALA A 43 -1.79 -12.20 0.78
C ALA A 43 -0.96 -10.91 0.96
N GLY A 44 -0.24 -10.79 2.08
CA GLY A 44 0.68 -9.68 2.31
C GLY A 44 1.81 -9.62 1.30
N ILE A 45 2.42 -10.76 0.96
CA ILE A 45 3.48 -10.84 -0.07
C ILE A 45 2.93 -10.46 -1.44
N TYR A 46 1.79 -11.03 -1.85
CA TYR A 46 1.17 -10.68 -3.13
C TYR A 46 0.83 -9.18 -3.20
N CYS A 47 0.30 -8.62 -2.12
CA CYS A 47 0.03 -7.19 -2.02
C CYS A 47 1.31 -6.35 -2.23
N ALA A 48 2.41 -6.71 -1.58
CA ALA A 48 3.69 -6.00 -1.73
C ALA A 48 4.23 -6.07 -3.16
N ILE A 49 4.19 -7.25 -3.79
CA ILE A 49 4.66 -7.46 -5.17
C ILE A 49 3.81 -6.63 -6.14
N ILE A 50 2.49 -6.77 -6.08
CA ILE A 50 1.57 -6.10 -7.00
C ILE A 50 1.64 -4.58 -6.81
N THR A 51 1.57 -4.11 -5.57
CA THR A 51 1.64 -2.66 -5.26
C THR A 51 2.98 -2.08 -5.70
N GLY A 52 4.09 -2.76 -5.41
CA GLY A 52 5.43 -2.33 -5.82
C GLY A 52 5.56 -2.24 -7.35
N LEU A 53 5.05 -3.24 -8.07
CA LEU A 53 5.08 -3.28 -9.53
C LEU A 53 4.24 -2.14 -10.14
N PHE A 54 2.99 -1.98 -9.70
CA PHE A 54 2.14 -0.90 -10.20
C PHE A 54 2.67 0.48 -9.83
N ALA A 55 3.20 0.66 -8.62
CA ALA A 55 3.79 1.91 -8.20
C ALA A 55 5.06 2.25 -9.00
N SER A 56 5.87 1.28 -9.40
CA SER A 56 7.05 1.52 -10.24
C SER A 56 6.68 1.94 -11.66
N ILE A 57 5.56 1.44 -12.20
CA ILE A 57 5.10 1.76 -13.56
C ILE A 57 4.37 3.10 -13.61
N PHE A 58 3.47 3.34 -12.64
CA PHE A 58 2.58 4.51 -12.63
C PHE A 58 2.97 5.58 -11.60
N GLY A 59 3.96 5.31 -10.76
CA GLY A 59 4.41 6.22 -9.72
C GLY A 59 5.00 7.52 -10.26
N GLY A 60 4.81 8.59 -9.50
CA GLY A 60 5.30 9.93 -9.85
C GLY A 60 6.67 10.28 -9.28
N THR A 61 7.29 9.41 -8.47
CA THR A 61 8.59 9.65 -7.81
C THR A 61 9.54 8.49 -8.02
N ASN A 62 10.81 8.83 -8.29
CA ASN A 62 11.85 7.83 -8.57
C ASN A 62 12.50 7.23 -7.31
N GLN A 63 12.11 7.69 -6.11
CA GLN A 63 12.78 7.34 -4.85
C GLN A 63 11.82 6.82 -3.79
N GLN A 64 10.62 6.40 -4.17
CA GLN A 64 9.60 5.92 -3.24
C GLN A 64 9.28 4.45 -3.48
N ILE A 65 9.20 3.68 -2.40
CA ILE A 65 8.71 2.30 -2.41
C ILE A 65 7.30 2.30 -1.86
N SER A 66 6.40 1.67 -2.59
CA SER A 66 5.01 1.49 -2.18
C SER A 66 4.78 0.06 -1.73
N GLY A 67 4.05 -0.09 -0.64
CA GLY A 67 3.75 -1.40 -0.05
C GLY A 67 2.60 -1.31 0.94
N PRO A 68 2.29 -2.41 1.62
CA PRO A 68 1.28 -2.42 2.67
C PRO A 68 1.66 -1.45 3.80
N ASN A 69 0.65 -0.80 4.38
CA ASN A 69 0.85 0.14 5.47
C ASN A 69 -0.15 -0.12 6.62
N THR A 70 0.20 0.37 7.81
CA THR A 70 -0.55 0.15 9.04
C THR A 70 -1.99 0.67 8.96
N GLY A 71 -2.21 1.87 8.40
CA GLY A 71 -3.54 2.48 8.35
C GLY A 71 -4.54 1.65 7.52
N LEU A 72 -4.13 1.17 6.35
CA LEU A 72 -4.95 0.31 5.51
C LEU A 72 -5.12 -1.09 6.12
N THR A 73 -4.11 -1.59 6.81
CA THR A 73 -4.18 -2.89 7.51
C THR A 73 -5.24 -2.87 8.60
N ILE A 74 -5.27 -1.83 9.44
CA ILE A 74 -6.29 -1.67 10.49
C ILE A 74 -7.70 -1.58 9.88
N ALA A 75 -7.87 -0.80 8.81
CA ALA A 75 -9.14 -0.72 8.10
C ALA A 75 -9.57 -2.10 7.54
N MET A 76 -8.62 -2.87 7.01
CA MET A 76 -8.89 -4.23 6.49
C MET A 76 -9.32 -5.19 7.59
N VAL A 77 -8.68 -5.14 8.77
CA VAL A 77 -9.09 -5.94 9.94
C VAL A 77 -10.53 -5.64 10.31
N ALA A 78 -10.90 -4.37 10.44
CA ALA A 78 -12.26 -3.96 10.79
C ALA A 78 -13.30 -4.44 9.77
N ILE A 79 -12.98 -4.35 8.48
CA ILE A 79 -13.85 -4.81 7.40
C ILE A 79 -13.98 -6.33 7.43
N LEU A 80 -12.87 -7.07 7.48
CA LEU A 80 -12.89 -8.53 7.50
C LEU A 80 -13.65 -9.07 8.71
N THR A 81 -13.36 -8.57 9.91
CA THR A 81 -14.05 -9.03 11.13
C THR A 81 -15.54 -8.76 11.08
N SER A 82 -15.97 -7.61 10.57
CA SER A 82 -17.37 -7.25 10.44
C SER A 82 -18.12 -8.16 9.48
N PHE A 83 -17.57 -8.42 8.30
CA PHE A 83 -18.24 -9.25 7.30
C PHE A 83 -18.21 -10.74 7.63
N VAL A 84 -17.08 -11.24 8.16
CA VAL A 84 -16.96 -12.66 8.55
C VAL A 84 -17.89 -12.98 9.73
N SER A 85 -18.08 -12.05 10.67
CA SER A 85 -19.02 -12.26 11.79
C SER A 85 -20.51 -12.28 11.36
N GLN A 86 -20.86 -11.52 10.31
CA GLN A 86 -22.25 -11.46 9.81
C GLN A 86 -22.57 -12.55 8.80
N THR A 87 -21.64 -12.91 7.95
CA THR A 87 -21.81 -13.90 6.87
C THR A 87 -20.57 -14.77 6.72
N PRO A 88 -20.42 -15.84 7.55
CA PRO A 88 -19.19 -16.65 7.56
C PRO A 88 -18.84 -17.26 6.21
N GLU A 89 -19.85 -17.65 5.41
CA GLU A 89 -19.62 -18.30 4.10
C GLU A 89 -19.11 -17.34 3.02
N HIS A 90 -19.50 -16.08 3.06
CA HIS A 90 -19.18 -15.09 2.01
C HIS A 90 -18.44 -13.86 2.54
N GLY A 91 -18.19 -13.77 3.84
CA GLY A 91 -17.62 -12.59 4.49
C GLY A 91 -16.27 -12.16 3.90
N VAL A 92 -15.40 -13.11 3.61
CA VAL A 92 -14.10 -12.83 2.98
C VAL A 92 -14.28 -12.24 1.57
N ALA A 93 -15.14 -12.83 0.76
CA ALA A 93 -15.41 -12.34 -0.60
C ALA A 93 -16.02 -10.93 -0.59
N LEU A 94 -16.95 -10.67 0.34
CA LEU A 94 -17.55 -9.35 0.53
C LEU A 94 -16.51 -8.31 0.97
N ALA A 95 -15.62 -8.65 1.90
CA ALA A 95 -14.54 -7.77 2.34
C ALA A 95 -13.62 -7.38 1.17
N PHE A 96 -13.20 -8.35 0.36
CA PHE A 96 -12.39 -8.07 -0.82
C PHE A 96 -13.13 -7.24 -1.88
N THR A 97 -14.44 -7.41 -2.01
CA THR A 97 -15.26 -6.57 -2.90
C THR A 97 -15.27 -5.12 -2.43
N VAL A 98 -15.40 -4.87 -1.13
CA VAL A 98 -15.33 -3.51 -0.57
C VAL A 98 -13.96 -2.88 -0.80
N VAL A 99 -12.88 -3.64 -0.59
CA VAL A 99 -11.52 -3.15 -0.85
C VAL A 99 -11.28 -2.84 -2.33
N SER A 100 -11.80 -3.70 -3.23
CA SER A 100 -11.71 -3.45 -4.67
C SER A 100 -12.49 -2.19 -5.06
N LEU A 101 -13.67 -1.98 -4.50
CA LEU A 101 -14.46 -0.77 -4.72
C LEU A 101 -13.75 0.48 -4.20
N ALA A 102 -13.15 0.40 -3.02
CA ALA A 102 -12.32 1.49 -2.48
C ALA A 102 -11.13 1.82 -3.41
N GLY A 103 -10.50 0.81 -4.01
CA GLY A 103 -9.46 1.00 -5.03
C GLY A 103 -9.97 1.77 -6.26
N VAL A 104 -11.15 1.45 -6.75
CA VAL A 104 -11.79 2.18 -7.85
C VAL A 104 -12.04 3.64 -7.48
N PHE A 105 -12.56 3.91 -6.27
CA PHE A 105 -12.72 5.29 -5.79
C PHE A 105 -11.39 6.04 -5.68
N GLN A 106 -10.32 5.38 -5.22
CA GLN A 106 -8.98 5.99 -5.19
C GLN A 106 -8.49 6.37 -6.59
N MET A 107 -8.73 5.52 -7.60
CA MET A 107 -8.40 5.85 -8.99
C MET A 107 -9.18 7.06 -9.49
N LEU A 108 -10.48 7.14 -9.19
CA LEU A 108 -11.29 8.32 -9.53
C LEU A 108 -10.76 9.60 -8.86
N PHE A 109 -10.41 9.54 -7.58
CA PHE A 109 -9.82 10.69 -6.86
C PHE A 109 -8.46 11.10 -7.46
N GLY A 110 -7.67 10.13 -7.89
CA GLY A 110 -6.42 10.39 -8.61
C GLY A 110 -6.67 11.11 -9.94
N PHE A 111 -7.67 10.66 -10.71
CA PHE A 111 -8.06 11.27 -11.97
C PHE A 111 -8.51 12.72 -11.81
N PHE A 112 -9.30 13.02 -10.79
CA PHE A 112 -9.73 14.37 -10.43
C PHE A 112 -8.64 15.23 -9.78
N LYS A 113 -7.41 14.67 -9.60
CA LYS A 113 -6.29 15.37 -8.95
C LYS A 113 -6.62 15.89 -7.54
N LEU A 114 -7.52 15.22 -6.83
CA LEU A 114 -7.96 15.62 -5.49
C LEU A 114 -6.82 15.56 -4.46
N GLY A 115 -5.75 14.85 -4.75
CA GLY A 115 -4.51 14.84 -3.95
C GLY A 115 -3.92 16.24 -3.71
N LYS A 116 -4.20 17.21 -4.58
CA LYS A 116 -3.78 18.60 -4.38
C LYS A 116 -4.39 19.22 -3.12
N TYR A 117 -5.58 18.79 -2.73
CA TYR A 117 -6.26 19.31 -1.54
C TYR A 117 -5.69 18.75 -0.23
N PHE A 118 -4.91 17.66 -0.28
CA PHE A 118 -4.18 17.15 0.88
C PHE A 118 -3.12 18.12 1.41
N THR A 119 -2.63 19.02 0.58
CA THR A 119 -1.70 20.08 1.02
C THR A 119 -2.36 21.12 1.94
N LEU A 120 -3.70 21.15 1.99
CA LEU A 120 -4.46 22.02 2.91
C LEU A 120 -4.55 21.42 4.32
N ILE A 121 -4.23 20.14 4.49
CA ILE A 121 -4.23 19.50 5.82
C ILE A 121 -3.04 20.02 6.60
N SER A 122 -3.29 20.62 7.76
CA SER A 122 -2.25 21.16 8.59
C SER A 122 -1.34 20.05 9.15
N TYR A 123 -0.06 20.31 9.26
CA TYR A 123 0.96 19.38 9.79
C TYR A 123 0.58 18.73 11.14
N PRO A 124 -0.01 19.46 12.12
CA PRO A 124 -0.43 18.85 13.39
C PRO A 124 -1.44 17.72 13.24
N VAL A 125 -2.34 17.80 12.26
CA VAL A 125 -3.34 16.74 11.99
C VAL A 125 -2.66 15.47 11.47
N ILE A 126 -1.74 15.62 10.53
CA ILE A 126 -0.97 14.49 9.98
C ILE A 126 -0.11 13.86 11.07
N SER A 127 0.57 14.67 11.88
CA SER A 127 1.40 14.20 12.99
C SER A 127 0.57 13.47 14.05
N GLY A 128 -0.58 14.01 14.44
CA GLY A 128 -1.50 13.36 15.38
C GLY A 128 -2.04 12.03 14.87
N PHE A 129 -2.42 11.96 13.60
CA PHE A 129 -2.88 10.73 12.97
C PHE A 129 -1.78 9.65 12.94
N THR A 130 -0.57 10.04 12.53
CA THR A 130 0.58 9.11 12.46
C THR A 130 0.97 8.61 13.84
N SER A 131 0.97 9.50 14.85
CA SER A 131 1.25 9.12 16.24
C SER A 131 0.18 8.20 16.81
N GLY A 132 -1.10 8.45 16.50
CA GLY A 132 -2.22 7.60 16.90
C GLY A 132 -2.12 6.19 16.36
N ILE A 133 -1.73 6.05 15.08
CA ILE A 133 -1.48 4.74 14.47
C ILE A 133 -0.29 4.02 15.11
N GLY A 134 0.74 4.77 15.54
CA GLY A 134 1.93 4.18 16.17
C GLY A 134 1.71 3.68 17.59
N VAL A 135 0.61 4.04 18.24
CA VAL A 135 0.23 3.59 19.59
C VAL A 135 -0.69 2.36 19.55
N LEU A 136 -1.36 2.11 18.43
CA LEU A 136 -2.22 0.94 18.22
C LEU A 136 -1.40 -0.31 17.87
#